data_017cbcf54807c352735f6fdb104a4870
#
_entry.id   017cbcf54807c352735f6fdb104a4870
#
_cell.length_a   1.000
_cell.length_b   1.000
_cell.length_c   1.000
_cell.angle_alpha   90.00
_cell.angle_beta   90.00
_cell.angle_gamma   90.00
#
_symmetry.space_group_name_H-M   'P 1'
#
loop_
_entity.id
_entity.type
_entity.pdbx_description
1 polymer ?
#
loop_
_entity_poly.entity_id
_entity_poly.type
_entity_poly.pdbx_seq_one_letter_code
_entity_poly.pdbx_strand_id
1 'polypeptide(L)'
;MKMNKKGQMHTIEALLALMLIIGVVAFTARSAPGETQVEGSMDTQLVLYGNDFLSILDMEQPIDHKSWLYNFVETNNITGFKQEWEKTNLTDKKGIFYKLELYNGCDLQNFSAPYGEPPENAVTVTRLVTLVNSQVKVYEVRLTLWCV
;
A
#
# COMPACT_ATOMS: atom_id res chain seq x y z
N MET A 1 44.41 53.62 -12.87
CA MET A 1 43.84 52.47 -13.60
C MET A 1 42.33 52.67 -13.66
N LYS A 2 41.73 53.08 -14.82
CA LYS A 2 40.25 53.24 -14.93
C LYS A 2 39.65 51.87 -15.15
N MET A 3 39.08 51.30 -14.11
CA MET A 3 38.33 50.04 -14.24
C MET A 3 37.13 50.26 -15.14
N ASN A 4 37.02 49.39 -16.17
CA ASN A 4 36.01 49.49 -17.20
C ASN A 4 34.65 49.10 -16.60
N LYS A 5 33.70 50.02 -16.43
CA LYS A 5 32.40 49.83 -15.79
C LYS A 5 31.60 48.65 -16.41
N LYS A 6 31.81 48.36 -17.70
CA LYS A 6 31.20 47.24 -18.40
C LYS A 6 31.73 45.86 -17.92
N GLY A 7 33.04 45.78 -17.59
CA GLY A 7 33.61 44.54 -17.06
C GLY A 7 33.14 44.21 -15.62
N GLN A 8 32.84 45.27 -14.83
CA GLN A 8 32.29 45.06 -13.47
C GLN A 8 30.85 44.56 -13.47
N MET A 9 30.02 45.00 -14.44
CA MET A 9 28.65 44.51 -14.53
C MET A 9 28.61 42.98 -14.86
N HIS A 10 29.42 42.54 -15.81
CA HIS A 10 29.46 41.10 -16.16
C HIS A 10 29.97 40.20 -15.06
N THR A 11 30.92 40.69 -14.23
CA THR A 11 31.38 39.93 -13.07
C THR A 11 30.32 39.83 -11.98
N ILE A 12 29.53 40.87 -11.76
CA ILE A 12 28.41 40.84 -10.79
C ILE A 12 27.30 39.93 -11.27
N GLU A 13 26.94 39.98 -12.56
CA GLU A 13 25.95 39.06 -13.15
C GLU A 13 26.37 37.61 -13.03
N ALA A 14 27.64 37.30 -13.34
CA ALA A 14 28.18 35.94 -13.21
C ALA A 14 28.14 35.43 -11.73
N LEU A 15 28.42 36.33 -10.79
CA LEU A 15 28.43 35.99 -9.36
C LEU A 15 27.01 35.75 -8.83
N LEU A 16 26.03 36.57 -9.28
CA LEU A 16 24.62 36.36 -8.95
C LEU A 16 24.08 35.06 -9.55
N ALA A 17 24.42 34.77 -10.83
CA ALA A 17 24.02 33.51 -11.46
C ALA A 17 24.59 32.28 -10.71
N LEU A 18 25.87 32.36 -10.29
CA LEU A 18 26.51 31.29 -9.51
C LEU A 18 25.81 31.09 -8.17
N MET A 19 25.47 32.15 -7.44
CA MET A 19 24.75 32.09 -6.17
C MET A 19 23.36 31.44 -6.34
N LEU A 20 22.64 31.76 -7.42
CA LEU A 20 21.34 31.18 -7.73
C LEU A 20 21.49 29.66 -7.99
N ILE A 21 22.48 29.27 -8.78
CA ILE A 21 22.73 27.85 -9.06
C ILE A 21 23.07 27.08 -7.76
N ILE A 22 23.95 27.62 -6.93
CA ILE A 22 24.31 27.01 -5.64
C ILE A 22 23.08 26.93 -4.72
N GLY A 23 22.25 27.98 -4.69
CA GLY A 23 21.02 28.02 -3.92
C GLY A 23 20.02 26.93 -4.36
N VAL A 24 19.81 26.78 -5.67
CA VAL A 24 18.94 25.73 -6.22
C VAL A 24 19.49 24.33 -5.91
N VAL A 25 20.78 24.09 -6.10
CA VAL A 25 21.41 22.81 -5.80
C VAL A 25 21.33 22.49 -4.30
N ALA A 26 21.59 23.46 -3.42
CA ALA A 26 21.49 23.27 -1.98
C ALA A 26 20.04 23.02 -1.53
N PHE A 27 19.07 23.69 -2.16
CA PHE A 27 17.64 23.47 -1.91
C PHE A 27 17.21 22.09 -2.38
N THR A 28 17.57 21.68 -3.60
CA THR A 28 17.24 20.35 -4.12
C THR A 28 17.93 19.23 -3.32
N ALA A 29 19.17 19.42 -2.88
CA ALA A 29 19.86 18.47 -2.01
C ALA A 29 19.20 18.32 -0.62
N ARG A 30 18.64 19.41 -0.07
CA ARG A 30 17.87 19.37 1.18
C ARG A 30 16.44 18.84 1.00
N SER A 31 15.88 19.06 -0.16
CA SER A 31 14.53 18.57 -0.53
C SER A 31 14.58 17.17 -1.12
N ALA A 32 15.78 16.62 -1.35
CA ALA A 32 15.92 15.20 -1.65
C ALA A 32 15.38 14.42 -0.44
N PRO A 33 14.35 13.58 -0.64
CA PRO A 33 13.78 12.84 0.48
C PRO A 33 14.87 11.98 1.09
N GLY A 34 15.15 12.23 2.36
CA GLY A 34 16.10 11.43 3.14
C GLY A 34 15.65 9.98 3.20
N GLU A 35 16.53 9.08 3.54
CA GLU A 35 16.39 7.62 3.60
C GLU A 35 15.18 7.09 4.41
N THR A 36 14.40 7.96 5.07
CA THR A 36 13.08 7.63 5.66
C THR A 36 12.03 7.19 4.66
N GLN A 37 12.27 7.28 3.34
CA GLN A 37 11.34 6.79 2.32
C GLN A 37 11.37 5.28 2.10
N VAL A 38 12.33 4.56 2.63
CA VAL A 38 12.38 3.09 2.43
C VAL A 38 11.28 2.42 3.23
N GLU A 39 11.03 2.83 4.48
CA GLU A 39 9.93 2.30 5.28
C GLU A 39 8.57 2.71 4.73
N GLY A 40 8.34 3.99 4.45
CA GLY A 40 7.09 4.47 3.84
C GLY A 40 6.82 3.92 2.42
N SER A 41 7.86 3.57 1.67
CA SER A 41 7.75 2.90 0.37
C SER A 41 7.29 1.45 0.51
N MET A 42 7.73 0.73 1.55
CA MET A 42 7.37 -0.66 1.78
C MET A 42 5.92 -0.77 2.25
N ASP A 43 5.51 0.06 3.19
CA ASP A 43 4.13 0.14 3.67
C ASP A 43 3.17 0.49 2.52
N THR A 44 3.55 1.44 1.67
CA THR A 44 2.75 1.80 0.48
C THR A 44 2.62 0.63 -0.50
N GLN A 45 3.68 -0.16 -0.68
CA GLN A 45 3.62 -1.35 -1.52
C GLN A 45 2.73 -2.44 -0.91
N LEU A 46 2.80 -2.65 0.40
CA LEU A 46 1.92 -3.59 1.10
C LEU A 46 0.45 -3.19 0.98
N VAL A 47 0.14 -1.90 1.16
CA VAL A 47 -1.22 -1.37 0.93
C VAL A 47 -1.69 -1.64 -0.49
N LEU A 48 -0.81 -1.41 -1.49
CA LEU A 48 -1.14 -1.63 -2.89
C LEU A 48 -1.43 -3.12 -3.16
N TYR A 49 -0.53 -4.02 -2.74
CA TYR A 49 -0.73 -5.46 -2.90
C TYR A 49 -2.01 -5.96 -2.23
N GLY A 50 -2.30 -5.49 -1.03
CA GLY A 50 -3.53 -5.87 -0.32
C GLY A 50 -4.79 -5.38 -1.01
N ASN A 51 -4.81 -4.13 -1.45
CA ASN A 51 -5.94 -3.57 -2.19
C ASN A 51 -6.15 -4.24 -3.54
N ASP A 52 -5.07 -4.48 -4.29
CA ASP A 52 -5.13 -5.16 -5.58
C ASP A 52 -5.65 -6.59 -5.41
N PHE A 53 -5.15 -7.32 -4.43
CA PHE A 53 -5.59 -8.68 -4.15
C PHE A 53 -7.09 -8.73 -3.80
N LEU A 54 -7.55 -7.91 -2.86
CA LEU A 54 -8.98 -7.86 -2.50
C LEU A 54 -9.85 -7.38 -3.67
N SER A 55 -9.34 -6.46 -4.51
CA SER A 55 -10.06 -5.99 -5.69
C SER A 55 -10.20 -7.07 -6.75
N ILE A 56 -9.16 -7.87 -6.98
CA ILE A 56 -9.21 -9.02 -7.90
C ILE A 56 -10.27 -10.01 -7.43
N LEU A 57 -10.27 -10.37 -6.15
CA LEU A 57 -11.24 -11.28 -5.58
C LEU A 57 -12.69 -10.74 -5.65
N ASP A 58 -12.84 -9.42 -5.63
CA ASP A 58 -14.16 -8.77 -5.75
C ASP A 58 -14.63 -8.67 -7.21
N MET A 59 -13.71 -8.62 -8.18
CA MET A 59 -14.02 -8.56 -9.61
C MET A 59 -14.21 -9.94 -10.24
N GLU A 60 -13.52 -10.97 -9.75
CA GLU A 60 -13.67 -12.33 -10.27
C GLU A 60 -15.08 -12.87 -9.98
N GLN A 61 -15.77 -13.35 -10.99
CA GLN A 61 -17.13 -13.92 -10.90
C GLN A 61 -17.11 -15.39 -11.30
N PRO A 62 -16.67 -16.28 -10.41
CA PRO A 62 -16.46 -17.67 -10.76
C PRO A 62 -17.78 -18.44 -10.99
N ILE A 63 -18.86 -18.12 -10.25
CA ILE A 63 -20.12 -18.85 -10.28
C ILE A 63 -21.28 -17.88 -10.03
N ASP A 64 -22.36 -18.00 -10.76
CA ASP A 64 -23.66 -17.33 -10.54
C ASP A 64 -23.60 -15.78 -10.43
N HIS A 65 -22.66 -15.16 -11.14
CA HIS A 65 -22.47 -13.70 -11.13
C HIS A 65 -22.16 -13.11 -9.74
N LYS A 66 -21.71 -13.94 -8.79
CA LYS A 66 -21.24 -13.50 -7.49
C LYS A 66 -19.70 -13.43 -7.49
N SER A 67 -19.15 -12.37 -6.88
CA SER A 67 -17.69 -12.26 -6.74
C SER A 67 -17.14 -13.39 -5.87
N TRP A 68 -15.84 -13.68 -6.05
CA TRP A 68 -15.17 -14.67 -5.20
C TRP A 68 -15.19 -14.25 -3.74
N LEU A 69 -15.00 -12.93 -3.49
CA LEU A 69 -15.03 -12.37 -2.15
C LEU A 69 -16.43 -12.47 -1.52
N TYR A 70 -17.52 -12.29 -2.32
CA TYR A 70 -18.89 -12.54 -1.86
C TYR A 70 -19.08 -13.99 -1.42
N ASN A 71 -18.66 -14.94 -2.25
CA ASN A 71 -18.77 -16.37 -1.93
C ASN A 71 -17.96 -16.75 -0.69
N PHE A 72 -16.74 -16.16 -0.54
CA PHE A 72 -15.92 -16.36 0.66
C PHE A 72 -16.67 -15.94 1.92
N VAL A 73 -17.28 -14.74 1.93
CA VAL A 73 -18.02 -14.22 3.08
C VAL A 73 -19.30 -15.04 3.35
N GLU A 74 -20.02 -15.44 2.30
CA GLU A 74 -21.26 -16.23 2.41
C GLU A 74 -21.00 -17.63 2.97
N THR A 75 -19.94 -18.29 2.52
CA THR A 75 -19.60 -19.67 2.91
C THR A 75 -18.59 -19.78 4.04
N ASN A 76 -17.97 -18.66 4.41
CA ASN A 76 -16.90 -18.58 5.41
C ASN A 76 -15.70 -19.50 5.08
N ASN A 77 -15.32 -19.58 3.80
CA ASN A 77 -14.33 -20.53 3.27
C ASN A 77 -12.89 -19.99 3.39
N ILE A 78 -12.32 -20.05 4.60
CA ILE A 78 -10.93 -19.63 4.86
C ILE A 78 -9.92 -20.44 4.04
N THR A 79 -10.15 -21.73 3.86
CA THR A 79 -9.24 -22.59 3.09
C THR A 79 -9.14 -22.13 1.63
N GLY A 80 -10.26 -21.76 1.04
CA GLY A 80 -10.29 -21.20 -0.29
C GLY A 80 -9.53 -19.86 -0.39
N PHE A 81 -9.68 -18.98 0.59
CA PHE A 81 -8.92 -17.73 0.64
C PHE A 81 -7.40 -17.99 0.68
N LYS A 82 -6.96 -18.94 1.50
CA LYS A 82 -5.56 -19.35 1.55
C LYS A 82 -5.05 -19.83 0.20
N GLN A 83 -5.82 -20.64 -0.52
CA GLN A 83 -5.45 -21.12 -1.86
C GLN A 83 -5.32 -19.99 -2.88
N GLU A 84 -6.23 -19.00 -2.86
CA GLU A 84 -6.14 -17.83 -3.73
C GLU A 84 -4.90 -16.97 -3.39
N TRP A 85 -4.59 -16.80 -2.10
CA TRP A 85 -3.37 -16.12 -1.69
C TRP A 85 -2.11 -16.84 -2.19
N GLU A 86 -2.03 -18.16 -2.03
CA GLU A 86 -0.89 -18.97 -2.47
C GLU A 86 -0.63 -18.85 -3.98
N LYS A 87 -1.67 -18.69 -4.79
CA LYS A 87 -1.53 -18.46 -6.26
C LYS A 87 -0.77 -17.17 -6.58
N THR A 88 -0.80 -16.17 -5.72
CA THR A 88 -0.06 -14.91 -5.93
C THR A 88 1.46 -15.08 -5.80
N ASN A 89 1.92 -16.12 -5.11
CA ASN A 89 3.31 -16.34 -4.73
C ASN A 89 3.96 -15.18 -3.95
N LEU A 90 3.17 -14.32 -3.30
CA LEU A 90 3.69 -13.17 -2.55
C LEU A 90 4.50 -13.61 -1.33
N THR A 91 4.06 -14.66 -0.64
CA THR A 91 4.80 -15.21 0.50
C THR A 91 6.15 -15.79 0.06
N ASP A 92 6.16 -16.67 -0.96
CA ASP A 92 7.39 -17.35 -1.38
C ASP A 92 8.40 -16.46 -2.07
N LYS A 93 7.94 -15.52 -2.90
CA LYS A 93 8.82 -14.66 -3.70
C LYS A 93 9.21 -13.36 -3.01
N LYS A 94 8.35 -12.83 -2.13
CA LYS A 94 8.51 -11.49 -1.54
C LYS A 94 8.56 -11.51 -0.01
N GLY A 95 8.34 -12.64 0.64
CA GLY A 95 8.27 -12.73 2.10
C GLY A 95 7.10 -11.94 2.70
N ILE A 96 6.00 -11.78 1.94
CA ILE A 96 4.81 -11.07 2.41
C ILE A 96 3.87 -12.07 3.06
N PHE A 97 3.60 -11.85 4.32
CA PHE A 97 2.69 -12.64 5.14
C PHE A 97 1.38 -11.92 5.34
N TYR A 98 0.33 -12.65 5.74
CA TYR A 98 -0.98 -12.07 5.96
C TYR A 98 -1.69 -12.64 7.19
N LYS A 99 -2.58 -11.81 7.75
CA LYS A 99 -3.66 -12.18 8.67
C LYS A 99 -4.98 -11.70 8.06
N LEU A 100 -5.97 -12.57 8.05
CA LEU A 100 -7.31 -12.27 7.54
C LEU A 100 -8.29 -12.28 8.70
N GLU A 101 -9.15 -11.27 8.76
CA GLU A 101 -10.23 -11.15 9.75
C GLU A 101 -11.53 -10.79 9.05
N LEU A 102 -12.62 -11.42 9.46
CA LEU A 102 -13.96 -11.19 8.96
C LEU A 102 -14.84 -10.67 10.09
N TYR A 103 -15.38 -9.47 9.93
CA TYR A 103 -16.27 -8.83 10.89
C TYR A 103 -17.69 -8.67 10.33
N ASN A 104 -18.68 -8.80 11.22
CA ASN A 104 -20.07 -8.39 10.97
C ASN A 104 -20.41 -7.30 11.99
N GLY A 105 -20.38 -6.04 11.56
CA GLY A 105 -20.41 -4.90 12.48
C GLY A 105 -19.17 -4.89 13.38
N CYS A 106 -19.36 -5.01 14.69
CA CYS A 106 -18.25 -5.07 15.65
C CYS A 106 -17.83 -6.51 16.01
N ASP A 107 -18.55 -7.52 15.54
CA ASP A 107 -18.34 -8.91 15.94
C ASP A 107 -17.39 -9.61 14.96
N LEU A 108 -16.27 -10.12 15.49
CA LEU A 108 -15.36 -10.99 14.75
C LEU A 108 -16.04 -12.34 14.47
N GLN A 109 -16.32 -12.62 13.20
CA GLN A 109 -16.98 -13.84 12.76
C GLN A 109 -15.97 -14.96 12.54
N ASN A 110 -14.83 -14.62 11.94
CA ASN A 110 -13.79 -15.58 11.66
C ASN A 110 -12.43 -14.89 11.46
N PHE A 111 -11.34 -15.63 11.64
CA PHE A 111 -10.00 -15.15 11.36
C PHE A 111 -9.08 -16.27 10.88
N SER A 112 -8.03 -15.91 10.16
CA SER A 112 -6.94 -16.81 9.76
C SER A 112 -5.61 -16.09 9.90
N ALA A 113 -4.72 -16.62 10.71
CA ALA A 113 -3.36 -16.12 10.91
C ALA A 113 -2.35 -17.26 10.67
N PRO A 114 -2.19 -17.72 9.42
CA PRO A 114 -1.37 -18.90 9.12
C PRO A 114 0.12 -18.71 9.44
N TYR A 115 0.55 -17.47 9.56
CA TYR A 115 1.94 -17.08 9.80
C TYR A 115 2.17 -16.42 11.16
N GLY A 116 1.19 -16.52 12.07
CA GLY A 116 1.26 -15.92 13.41
C GLY A 116 0.67 -14.51 13.50
N GLU A 117 0.94 -13.83 14.62
CA GLU A 117 0.45 -12.48 14.84
C GLU A 117 1.30 -11.45 14.08
N PRO A 118 0.66 -10.42 13.50
CA PRO A 118 1.37 -9.38 12.78
C PRO A 118 2.22 -8.52 13.73
N PRO A 119 3.38 -8.00 13.30
CA PRO A 119 4.16 -7.03 14.03
C PRO A 119 3.48 -5.66 14.09
N GLU A 120 3.99 -4.75 14.94
CA GLU A 120 3.41 -3.41 15.12
C GLU A 120 3.39 -2.55 13.84
N ASN A 121 4.31 -2.80 12.92
CA ASN A 121 4.43 -2.11 11.63
C ASN A 121 3.64 -2.79 10.49
N ALA A 122 2.75 -3.73 10.81
CA ALA A 122 1.91 -4.36 9.81
C ALA A 122 0.87 -3.39 9.25
N VAL A 123 0.55 -3.53 7.97
CA VAL A 123 -0.40 -2.68 7.26
C VAL A 123 -1.73 -3.41 7.09
N THR A 124 -2.83 -2.74 7.39
CA THR A 124 -4.17 -3.31 7.23
C THR A 124 -4.93 -2.64 6.08
N VAL A 125 -5.47 -3.43 5.19
CA VAL A 125 -6.41 -3.01 4.15
C VAL A 125 -7.77 -3.63 4.39
N THR A 126 -8.83 -2.91 4.03
CA THR A 126 -10.20 -3.29 4.35
C THR A 126 -11.08 -3.26 3.12
N ARG A 127 -11.97 -4.26 2.99
CA ARG A 127 -13.01 -4.30 1.96
C ARG A 127 -14.36 -4.58 2.60
N LEU A 128 -15.39 -3.82 2.21
CA LEU A 128 -16.77 -4.09 2.63
C LEU A 128 -17.46 -4.97 1.61
N VAL A 129 -18.13 -6.00 2.09
CA VAL A 129 -18.90 -6.95 1.28
C VAL A 129 -20.32 -6.98 1.79
N THR A 130 -21.28 -6.73 0.90
CA THR A 130 -22.70 -6.74 1.24
C THR A 130 -23.33 -8.05 0.76
N LEU A 131 -23.82 -8.84 1.70
CA LEU A 131 -24.63 -10.02 1.41
C LEU A 131 -26.10 -9.64 1.36
N VAL A 132 -26.75 -9.95 0.26
CA VAL A 132 -28.20 -9.72 0.04
C VAL A 132 -28.90 -11.07 0.00
N ASN A 133 -29.30 -11.55 1.17
CA ASN A 133 -30.16 -12.72 1.31
C ASN A 133 -31.54 -12.26 1.79
N SER A 134 -32.17 -12.94 2.76
CA SER A 134 -33.41 -12.50 3.37
C SER A 134 -33.29 -11.16 4.13
N GLN A 135 -32.09 -10.79 4.51
CA GLN A 135 -31.70 -9.52 5.11
C GLN A 135 -30.40 -9.03 4.49
N VAL A 136 -30.24 -7.70 4.39
CA VAL A 136 -28.97 -7.08 3.96
C VAL A 136 -28.02 -7.09 5.15
N LYS A 137 -26.88 -7.75 4.98
CA LYS A 137 -25.78 -7.76 5.98
C LYS A 137 -24.52 -7.22 5.35
N VAL A 138 -23.81 -6.39 6.08
CA VAL A 138 -22.53 -5.83 5.65
C VAL A 138 -21.42 -6.48 6.47
N TYR A 139 -20.48 -7.07 5.77
CA TYR A 139 -19.29 -7.65 6.35
C TYR A 139 -18.06 -6.82 6.00
N GLU A 140 -17.14 -6.77 6.92
CA GLU A 140 -15.85 -6.14 6.74
C GLU A 140 -14.77 -7.22 6.67
N VAL A 141 -14.08 -7.28 5.53
CA VAL A 141 -12.92 -8.16 5.33
C VAL A 141 -11.67 -7.34 5.57
N ARG A 142 -10.92 -7.66 6.60
CA ARG A 142 -9.64 -7.01 6.94
C ARG A 142 -8.50 -7.94 6.58
N LEU A 143 -7.58 -7.44 5.78
CA LEU A 143 -6.36 -8.12 5.40
C LEU A 143 -5.17 -7.33 5.94
N THR A 144 -4.50 -7.89 6.92
CA THR A 144 -3.28 -7.31 7.51
C THR A 144 -2.07 -7.96 6.87
N LEU A 145 -1.14 -7.17 6.36
CA LEU A 145 0.05 -7.60 5.64
C LEU A 145 1.31 -7.11 6.32
N TRP A 146 2.36 -7.95 6.28
CA TRP A 146 3.70 -7.57 6.74
C TRP A 146 4.78 -8.34 6.00
N CYS A 147 6.01 -7.85 6.07
CA CYS A 147 7.21 -8.54 5.61
C CYS A 147 8.06 -9.00 6.79
N VAL A 148 8.78 -10.09 6.62
CA VAL A 148 9.78 -10.59 7.57
C VAL A 148 11.16 -10.55 6.93
#